data_ebe42030777c2f1b3ab9cfc157e2aa26
#
_entry.id   ebe42030777c2f1b3ab9cfc157e2aa26
#
_cell.length_a   1.000
_cell.length_b   1.000
_cell.length_c   1.000
_cell.angle_alpha   90.00
_cell.angle_beta   90.00
_cell.angle_gamma   90.00
#
_symmetry.space_group_name_H-M   'P 1'
#
loop_
_entity.id
_entity.type
_entity.pdbx_description
1 polymer ?
#
loop_
_entity_poly.entity_id
_entity_poly.type
_entity_poly.pdbx_seq_one_letter_code
_entity_poly.pdbx_strand_id
1 'polypeptide(L)'
;MRLLPLGLFDKVKLGGTPMATNPNRWRTIDIVIASIIAVAFGVIFWAWGLLWNGPADAIPLPGRAVLYGMWLVPAVLGALIVRKPGAAFYTLTLASLVSVAIGTSWGWTLVVQGPLEALGAEVVFAAFAYKRYNLPTALLAGTAAGIVAAVYDAVVWYPETSWTSMRLPYIAITAVSALVIAGLGSVLLVRALAQTGVLDRFAAGRSRALV
;
A
#
# COMPACT_ATOMS: atom_id res chain seq x y z
N MET A 1 -56.79 -3.47 51.83
CA MET A 1 -55.39 -3.80 51.58
C MET A 1 -55.27 -4.16 50.10
N ARG A 2 -54.94 -3.18 49.24
CA ARG A 2 -54.85 -3.35 47.80
C ARG A 2 -53.39 -3.65 47.45
N LEU A 3 -53.13 -4.86 46.92
CA LEU A 3 -51.81 -5.25 46.41
C LEU A 3 -51.54 -4.51 45.11
N LEU A 4 -50.42 -3.79 45.04
CA LEU A 4 -49.91 -3.15 43.84
C LEU A 4 -49.38 -4.22 42.87
N PRO A 5 -49.59 -4.06 41.56
CA PRO A 5 -49.14 -5.04 40.59
C PRO A 5 -47.60 -4.97 40.39
N LEU A 6 -46.97 -6.13 40.49
CA LEU A 6 -45.53 -6.43 40.31
C LEU A 6 -45.07 -6.35 38.84
N GLY A 7 -45.53 -5.34 38.08
CA GLY A 7 -45.26 -5.23 36.65
C GLY A 7 -44.44 -4.01 36.21
N LEU A 8 -43.82 -3.24 37.16
CA LEU A 8 -43.22 -1.94 36.78
C LEU A 8 -41.69 -1.94 36.62
N PHE A 9 -41.02 -3.08 36.84
CA PHE A 9 -39.55 -3.14 36.79
C PHE A 9 -38.98 -3.68 35.48
N ASP A 10 -39.81 -4.06 34.50
CA ASP A 10 -39.35 -4.74 33.29
C ASP A 10 -39.20 -3.84 32.05
N LYS A 11 -39.12 -2.53 32.21
CA LYS A 11 -38.93 -1.56 31.11
C LYS A 11 -37.81 -0.57 31.32
N VAL A 12 -36.80 -0.85 32.10
CA VAL A 12 -35.54 -0.15 31.99
C VAL A 12 -34.73 -0.82 30.90
N LYS A 13 -35.14 -0.66 29.63
CA LYS A 13 -34.23 -0.81 28.51
C LYS A 13 -33.11 0.20 28.73
N LEU A 14 -31.97 -0.26 29.24
CA LEU A 14 -30.69 0.44 29.10
C LEU A 14 -30.47 0.62 27.62
N GLY A 15 -30.99 1.73 27.09
CA GLY A 15 -30.75 2.18 25.72
C GLY A 15 -29.30 2.67 25.60
N GLY A 16 -28.34 1.75 25.74
CA GLY A 16 -27.01 1.96 25.23
C GLY A 16 -27.13 1.99 23.73
N THR A 17 -27.22 3.19 23.14
CA THR A 17 -26.96 3.39 21.72
C THR A 17 -25.64 2.68 21.42
N PRO A 18 -25.60 1.70 20.49
CA PRO A 18 -24.34 1.10 20.08
C PRO A 18 -23.45 2.27 19.66
N MET A 19 -22.34 2.49 20.37
CA MET A 19 -21.35 3.48 19.94
C MET A 19 -20.99 3.12 18.50
N ALA A 20 -21.38 3.98 17.55
CA ALA A 20 -21.07 3.82 16.15
C ALA A 20 -19.53 3.74 16.03
N THR A 21 -19.02 2.53 15.88
CA THR A 21 -17.59 2.30 15.71
C THR A 21 -17.19 2.97 14.40
N ASN A 22 -16.35 4.00 14.50
CA ASN A 22 -15.86 4.72 13.33
C ASN A 22 -15.15 3.70 12.40
N PRO A 23 -15.65 3.44 11.18
CA PRO A 23 -15.11 2.43 10.28
C PRO A 23 -13.66 2.71 9.87
N ASN A 24 -13.21 3.96 9.98
CA ASN A 24 -11.86 4.39 9.64
C ASN A 24 -10.85 4.21 10.78
N ARG A 25 -11.29 3.81 11.98
CA ARG A 25 -10.38 3.60 13.12
C ARG A 25 -9.54 2.35 12.90
N TRP A 26 -8.23 2.49 13.04
CA TRP A 26 -7.29 1.38 13.01
C TRP A 26 -7.48 0.46 14.22
N ARG A 27 -7.47 -0.83 14.00
CA ARG A 27 -7.43 -1.86 15.03
C ARG A 27 -6.01 -2.40 15.16
N THR A 28 -5.67 -2.97 16.30
CA THR A 28 -4.36 -3.61 16.51
C THR A 28 -4.02 -4.62 15.42
N ILE A 29 -5.01 -5.41 14.98
CA ILE A 29 -4.81 -6.39 13.91
C ILE A 29 -4.48 -5.73 12.56
N ASP A 30 -5.01 -4.53 12.28
CA ASP A 30 -4.73 -3.80 11.04
C ASP A 30 -3.27 -3.33 11.04
N ILE A 31 -2.76 -2.85 12.19
CA ILE A 31 -1.35 -2.46 12.35
C ILE A 31 -0.43 -3.67 12.22
N VAL A 32 -0.74 -4.76 12.89
CA VAL A 32 0.07 -5.98 12.86
C VAL A 32 0.22 -6.51 11.43
N ILE A 33 -0.88 -6.64 10.67
CA ILE A 33 -0.79 -7.17 9.30
C ILE A 33 -0.06 -6.22 8.37
N ALA A 34 -0.30 -4.90 8.47
CA ALA A 34 0.43 -3.90 7.69
C ALA A 34 1.94 -3.96 8.00
N SER A 35 2.31 -4.14 9.26
CA SER A 35 3.71 -4.28 9.67
C SER A 35 4.35 -5.58 9.18
N ILE A 36 3.62 -6.70 9.18
CA ILE A 36 4.12 -7.97 8.63
C ILE A 36 4.40 -7.81 7.12
N ILE A 37 3.47 -7.20 6.38
CA ILE A 37 3.66 -6.92 4.96
C ILE A 37 4.88 -6.02 4.76
N ALA A 38 4.99 -4.95 5.55
CA ALA A 38 6.08 -3.99 5.46
C ALA A 38 7.45 -4.64 5.74
N VAL A 39 7.56 -5.47 6.77
CA VAL A 39 8.81 -6.19 7.09
C VAL A 39 9.18 -7.16 5.97
N ALA A 40 8.24 -7.95 5.47
CA ALA A 40 8.48 -8.86 4.36
C ALA A 40 8.96 -8.12 3.11
N PHE A 41 8.29 -7.02 2.74
CA PHE A 41 8.70 -6.22 1.60
C PHE A 41 9.99 -5.42 1.84
N GLY A 42 10.31 -5.03 3.07
CA GLY A 42 11.60 -4.42 3.39
C GLY A 42 12.78 -5.34 3.08
N VAL A 43 12.64 -6.63 3.38
CA VAL A 43 13.62 -7.66 3.00
C VAL A 43 13.66 -7.84 1.47
N ILE A 44 12.48 -7.89 0.82
CA ILE A 44 12.38 -7.98 -0.64
C ILE A 44 13.05 -6.75 -1.29
N PHE A 45 12.86 -5.55 -0.77
CA PHE A 45 13.49 -4.32 -1.26
C PHE A 45 15.02 -4.39 -1.23
N TRP A 46 15.56 -4.87 -0.13
CA TRP A 46 16.99 -5.08 -0.02
C TRP A 46 17.51 -6.06 -1.09
N ALA A 47 16.87 -7.22 -1.23
CA ALA A 47 17.24 -8.21 -2.24
C ALA A 47 17.03 -7.71 -3.67
N TRP A 48 15.94 -6.96 -3.93
CA TRP A 48 15.65 -6.35 -5.23
C TRP A 48 16.65 -5.26 -5.57
N GLY A 49 17.17 -4.53 -4.57
CA GLY A 49 18.28 -3.59 -4.72
C GLY A 49 19.57 -4.27 -5.18
N LEU A 50 19.86 -5.47 -4.69
CA LEU A 50 21.01 -6.26 -5.17
C LEU A 50 20.82 -6.67 -6.65
N LEU A 51 19.61 -7.07 -7.04
CA LEU A 51 19.29 -7.37 -8.45
C LEU A 51 19.42 -6.12 -9.31
N TRP A 52 18.93 -4.98 -8.86
CA TRP A 52 18.97 -3.70 -9.58
C TRP A 52 20.40 -3.22 -9.83
N ASN A 53 21.26 -3.28 -8.82
CA ASN A 53 22.66 -2.81 -8.89
C ASN A 53 23.65 -3.91 -9.35
N GLY A 54 23.15 -5.12 -9.63
CA GLY A 54 23.93 -6.25 -10.12
C GLY A 54 23.47 -6.68 -11.51
N PRO A 55 22.76 -7.81 -11.66
CA PRO A 55 22.41 -8.34 -12.98
C PRO A 55 21.59 -7.40 -13.85
N ALA A 56 20.70 -6.58 -13.25
CA ALA A 56 19.86 -5.64 -13.99
C ALA A 56 20.64 -4.42 -14.50
N ASP A 57 21.86 -4.19 -14.03
CA ASP A 57 22.72 -3.09 -14.54
C ASP A 57 23.10 -3.28 -16.02
N ALA A 58 23.03 -4.50 -16.52
CA ALA A 58 23.17 -4.80 -17.95
C ALA A 58 22.04 -4.21 -18.81
N ILE A 59 20.90 -3.81 -18.21
CA ILE A 59 19.81 -3.15 -18.92
C ILE A 59 19.99 -1.63 -18.77
N PRO A 60 20.30 -0.91 -19.86
CA PRO A 60 20.48 0.54 -19.78
C PRO A 60 19.18 1.27 -19.35
N LEU A 61 19.34 2.40 -18.65
CA LEU A 61 18.23 3.32 -18.44
C LEU A 61 17.82 4.00 -19.76
N PRO A 62 16.53 4.24 -19.99
CA PRO A 62 15.39 4.08 -19.07
C PRO A 62 14.78 2.66 -19.02
N GLY A 63 15.28 1.70 -19.83
CA GLY A 63 14.70 0.34 -19.93
C GLY A 63 14.61 -0.42 -18.61
N ARG A 64 15.60 -0.27 -17.72
CA ARG A 64 15.63 -0.91 -16.39
C ARG A 64 14.42 -0.53 -15.52
N ALA A 65 13.78 0.60 -15.78
CA ALA A 65 12.61 1.07 -15.05
C ALA A 65 11.42 0.09 -15.10
N VAL A 66 11.41 -0.91 -15.99
CA VAL A 66 10.43 -2.00 -16.00
C VAL A 66 10.41 -2.81 -14.71
N LEU A 67 11.48 -2.78 -13.93
CA LEU A 67 11.61 -3.49 -12.66
C LEU A 67 11.12 -2.67 -11.47
N TYR A 68 10.84 -1.37 -11.64
CA TYR A 68 10.62 -0.44 -10.55
C TYR A 68 9.36 -0.75 -9.73
N GLY A 69 8.31 -1.22 -10.37
CA GLY A 69 7.01 -1.47 -9.73
C GLY A 69 7.05 -2.35 -8.50
N MET A 70 8.09 -3.18 -8.32
CA MET A 70 8.25 -4.05 -7.17
C MET A 70 8.36 -3.25 -5.85
N TRP A 71 9.06 -2.12 -5.85
CA TRP A 71 9.19 -1.26 -4.66
C TRP A 71 7.88 -0.60 -4.24
N LEU A 72 6.90 -0.53 -5.14
CA LEU A 72 5.62 0.12 -4.88
C LEU A 72 4.50 -0.85 -4.46
N VAL A 73 4.74 -2.16 -4.55
CA VAL A 73 3.76 -3.20 -4.20
C VAL A 73 3.19 -3.03 -2.78
N PRO A 74 3.99 -2.82 -1.71
CA PRO A 74 3.46 -2.78 -0.35
C PRO A 74 2.49 -1.62 -0.11
N ALA A 75 2.62 -0.48 -0.82
CA ALA A 75 1.65 0.61 -0.73
C ALA A 75 0.25 0.16 -1.17
N VAL A 76 0.15 -0.40 -2.38
CA VAL A 76 -1.13 -0.83 -2.94
C VAL A 76 -1.67 -2.05 -2.19
N LEU A 77 -0.82 -3.04 -1.91
CA LEU A 77 -1.18 -4.26 -1.19
C LEU A 77 -1.71 -3.97 0.22
N GLY A 78 -0.99 -3.13 0.99
CA GLY A 78 -1.38 -2.73 2.33
C GLY A 78 -2.74 -2.04 2.35
N ALA A 79 -2.96 -1.10 1.41
CA ALA A 79 -4.26 -0.42 1.27
C ALA A 79 -5.39 -1.38 0.92
N LEU A 80 -5.19 -2.32 -0.01
CA LEU A 80 -6.21 -3.30 -0.42
C LEU A 80 -6.61 -4.25 0.71
N ILE A 81 -5.67 -4.61 1.60
CA ILE A 81 -5.92 -5.54 2.71
C ILE A 81 -6.54 -4.81 3.90
N VAL A 82 -5.92 -3.71 4.35
CA VAL A 82 -6.31 -2.98 5.56
C VAL A 82 -7.55 -2.13 5.33
N ARG A 83 -7.67 -1.51 4.15
CA ARG A 83 -8.81 -0.66 3.74
C ARG A 83 -9.11 0.48 4.72
N LYS A 84 -8.07 1.15 5.17
CA LYS A 84 -8.14 2.28 6.11
C LYS A 84 -7.31 3.45 5.61
N PRO A 85 -7.68 4.69 5.96
CA PRO A 85 -6.85 5.86 5.68
C PRO A 85 -5.43 5.68 6.23
N GLY A 86 -4.43 6.03 5.42
CA GLY A 86 -3.02 5.90 5.79
C GLY A 86 -2.41 4.52 5.57
N ALA A 87 -3.15 3.53 5.06
CA ALA A 87 -2.64 2.16 4.94
C ALA A 87 -1.55 2.02 3.89
N ALA A 88 -1.68 2.67 2.71
CA ALA A 88 -0.62 2.68 1.72
C ALA A 88 0.62 3.40 2.25
N PHE A 89 0.41 4.57 2.86
CA PHE A 89 1.48 5.37 3.45
C PHE A 89 2.26 4.59 4.52
N TYR A 90 1.57 4.02 5.49
CA TYR A 90 2.19 3.26 6.57
C TYR A 90 2.99 2.06 6.05
N THR A 91 2.41 1.26 5.18
CA THR A 91 3.01 -0.01 4.76
C THR A 91 4.27 0.19 3.94
N LEU A 92 4.26 1.11 2.96
CA LEU A 92 5.44 1.38 2.14
C LEU A 92 6.52 2.13 2.92
N THR A 93 6.15 3.13 3.72
CA THR A 93 7.10 3.86 4.57
C THR A 93 7.84 2.90 5.50
N LEU A 94 7.10 2.02 6.18
CA LEU A 94 7.73 1.06 7.08
C LEU A 94 8.61 0.04 6.31
N ALA A 95 8.20 -0.41 5.11
CA ALA A 95 9.01 -1.28 4.27
C ALA A 95 10.34 -0.61 3.87
N SER A 96 10.30 0.66 3.50
CA SER A 96 11.50 1.44 3.19
C SER A 96 12.42 1.59 4.40
N LEU A 97 11.87 1.87 5.59
CA LEU A 97 12.65 1.95 6.83
C LEU A 97 13.29 0.61 7.22
N VAL A 98 12.58 -0.50 7.04
CA VAL A 98 13.13 -1.85 7.26
C VAL A 98 14.29 -2.12 6.30
N SER A 99 14.14 -1.76 5.02
CA SER A 99 15.22 -1.90 4.03
C SER A 99 16.45 -1.06 4.40
N VAL A 100 16.26 0.16 4.91
CA VAL A 100 17.36 0.99 5.44
C VAL A 100 18.04 0.31 6.63
N ALA A 101 17.27 -0.22 7.58
CA ALA A 101 17.79 -0.89 8.76
C ALA A 101 18.61 -2.15 8.44
N ILE A 102 18.28 -2.85 7.35
CA ILE A 102 19.04 -4.03 6.86
C ILE A 102 20.32 -3.61 6.13
N GLY A 103 20.46 -2.35 5.71
CA GLY A 103 21.63 -1.86 4.98
C GLY A 103 21.45 -1.87 3.46
N THR A 104 20.37 -1.28 2.98
CA THR A 104 20.16 -1.07 1.54
C THR A 104 21.25 -0.19 0.92
N SER A 105 21.59 -0.44 -0.34
CA SER A 105 22.54 0.38 -1.10
C SER A 105 22.07 1.83 -1.34
N TRP A 106 20.77 2.10 -1.22
CA TRP A 106 20.17 3.42 -1.37
C TRP A 106 20.34 4.32 -0.14
N GLY A 107 20.73 3.74 1.01
CA GLY A 107 21.03 4.46 2.22
C GLY A 107 19.85 5.25 2.79
N TRP A 108 20.14 6.39 3.42
CA TRP A 108 19.18 7.23 4.13
C TRP A 108 18.19 7.97 3.20
N THR A 109 18.44 8.03 1.89
CA THR A 109 17.52 8.68 0.95
C THR A 109 16.14 8.04 0.95
N LEU A 110 16.05 6.72 1.23
CA LEU A 110 14.78 6.01 1.33
C LEU A 110 13.89 6.48 2.50
N VAL A 111 14.45 7.15 3.51
CA VAL A 111 13.67 7.74 4.60
C VAL A 111 12.75 8.85 4.10
N VAL A 112 13.15 9.53 3.03
CA VAL A 112 12.34 10.58 2.38
C VAL A 112 11.60 10.00 1.17
N GLN A 113 12.29 9.25 0.33
CA GLN A 113 11.74 8.70 -0.91
C GLN A 113 10.55 7.76 -0.66
N GLY A 114 10.67 6.81 0.27
CA GLY A 114 9.61 5.85 0.57
C GLY A 114 8.29 6.50 0.98
N PRO A 115 8.25 7.44 1.94
CA PRO A 115 7.05 8.20 2.26
C PRO A 115 6.46 8.98 1.08
N LEU A 116 7.30 9.60 0.23
CA LEU A 116 6.82 10.34 -0.94
C LEU A 116 6.14 9.41 -1.96
N GLU A 117 6.76 8.28 -2.27
CA GLU A 117 6.19 7.26 -3.14
C GLU A 117 4.86 6.72 -2.58
N ALA A 118 4.83 6.48 -1.27
CA ALA A 118 3.64 6.02 -0.56
C ALA A 118 2.47 7.00 -0.67
N LEU A 119 2.76 8.31 -0.58
CA LEU A 119 1.76 9.37 -0.77
C LEU A 119 1.13 9.32 -2.16
N GLY A 120 1.88 8.96 -3.20
CA GLY A 120 1.34 8.79 -4.54
C GLY A 120 0.18 7.79 -4.59
N ALA A 121 0.33 6.63 -3.94
CA ALA A 121 -0.76 5.64 -3.82
C ALA A 121 -1.87 6.12 -2.87
N GLU A 122 -1.51 6.68 -1.72
CA GLU A 122 -2.45 7.12 -0.68
C GLU A 122 -3.43 8.17 -1.18
N VAL A 123 -2.95 9.16 -1.97
CA VAL A 123 -3.78 10.22 -2.54
C VAL A 123 -4.87 9.64 -3.45
N VAL A 124 -4.60 8.58 -4.20
CA VAL A 124 -5.62 7.93 -5.02
C VAL A 124 -6.72 7.31 -4.15
N PHE A 125 -6.37 6.57 -3.10
CA PHE A 125 -7.38 6.02 -2.18
C PHE A 125 -8.15 7.13 -1.46
N ALA A 126 -7.50 8.22 -1.08
CA ALA A 126 -8.13 9.39 -0.49
C ALA A 126 -9.11 10.08 -1.46
N ALA A 127 -8.76 10.21 -2.74
CA ALA A 127 -9.64 10.78 -3.78
C ALA A 127 -10.94 9.98 -3.95
N PHE A 128 -10.90 8.66 -3.71
CA PHE A 128 -12.10 7.83 -3.63
C PHE A 128 -12.68 7.75 -2.22
N ALA A 129 -12.31 8.65 -1.33
CA ALA A 129 -12.77 8.74 0.06
C ALA A 129 -12.64 7.40 0.83
N TYR A 130 -11.63 6.58 0.48
CA TYR A 130 -11.39 5.25 1.06
C TYR A 130 -12.58 4.29 0.95
N LYS A 131 -13.39 4.45 -0.10
CA LYS A 131 -14.58 3.62 -0.33
C LYS A 131 -14.41 2.60 -1.46
N ARG A 132 -13.40 2.76 -2.30
CA ARG A 132 -13.16 1.91 -3.47
C ARG A 132 -11.81 1.21 -3.37
N TYR A 133 -11.84 -0.12 -3.28
CA TYR A 133 -10.65 -0.99 -3.22
C TYR A 133 -10.76 -2.09 -4.28
N ASN A 134 -10.95 -1.66 -5.53
CA ASN A 134 -11.13 -2.52 -6.69
C ASN A 134 -9.95 -2.40 -7.66
N LEU A 135 -9.94 -3.22 -8.71
CA LEU A 135 -8.87 -3.24 -9.70
C LEU A 135 -8.56 -1.86 -10.31
N PRO A 136 -9.54 -1.06 -10.81
CA PRO A 136 -9.24 0.25 -11.36
C PRO A 136 -8.55 1.18 -10.36
N THR A 137 -9.01 1.20 -9.10
CA THR A 137 -8.38 2.02 -8.05
C THR A 137 -6.96 1.54 -7.74
N ALA A 138 -6.72 0.23 -7.71
CA ALA A 138 -5.39 -0.33 -7.50
C ALA A 138 -4.42 0.01 -8.64
N LEU A 139 -4.88 -0.07 -9.89
CA LEU A 139 -4.09 0.32 -11.05
C LEU A 139 -3.72 1.81 -11.00
N LEU A 140 -4.70 2.68 -10.71
CA LEU A 140 -4.45 4.12 -10.56
C LEU A 140 -3.50 4.42 -9.41
N ALA A 141 -3.63 3.74 -8.25
CA ALA A 141 -2.76 3.93 -7.10
C ALA A 141 -1.32 3.50 -7.41
N GLY A 142 -1.14 2.36 -8.07
CA GLY A 142 0.18 1.91 -8.54
C GLY A 142 0.80 2.92 -9.50
N THR A 143 0.04 3.36 -10.51
CA THR A 143 0.51 4.34 -11.50
C THR A 143 0.91 5.67 -10.84
N ALA A 144 0.08 6.20 -9.93
CA ALA A 144 0.36 7.46 -9.24
C ALA A 144 1.62 7.36 -8.38
N ALA A 145 1.79 6.25 -7.63
CA ALA A 145 3.02 5.99 -6.90
C ALA A 145 4.24 5.91 -7.83
N GLY A 146 4.10 5.23 -8.98
CA GLY A 146 5.16 5.13 -9.99
C GLY A 146 5.55 6.48 -10.59
N ILE A 147 4.60 7.37 -10.85
CA ILE A 147 4.88 8.73 -11.33
C ILE A 147 5.63 9.53 -10.26
N VAL A 148 5.17 9.50 -9.00
CA VAL A 148 5.84 10.21 -7.90
C VAL A 148 7.26 9.70 -7.72
N ALA A 149 7.45 8.38 -7.71
CA ALA A 149 8.76 7.74 -7.61
C ALA A 149 9.70 8.18 -8.74
N ALA A 150 9.24 8.07 -9.98
CA ALA A 150 10.07 8.40 -11.14
C ALA A 150 10.37 9.90 -11.26
N VAL A 151 9.47 10.77 -10.84
CA VAL A 151 9.73 12.22 -10.76
C VAL A 151 10.78 12.51 -9.70
N TYR A 152 10.67 11.87 -8.52
CA TYR A 152 11.71 11.97 -7.48
C TYR A 152 13.07 11.53 -8.01
N ASP A 153 13.14 10.37 -8.64
CA ASP A 153 14.38 9.84 -9.23
C ASP A 153 14.95 10.76 -10.30
N ALA A 154 14.11 11.29 -11.19
CA ALA A 154 14.53 12.20 -12.25
C ALA A 154 15.16 13.48 -11.70
N VAL A 155 14.76 13.92 -10.51
CA VAL A 155 15.28 15.14 -9.89
C VAL A 155 16.48 14.84 -8.99
N VAL A 156 16.42 13.76 -8.20
CA VAL A 156 17.41 13.48 -7.14
C VAL A 156 18.55 12.59 -7.64
N TRP A 157 18.21 11.52 -8.39
CA TRP A 157 19.20 10.53 -8.84
C TRP A 157 19.76 10.79 -10.23
N TYR A 158 18.97 11.45 -11.11
CA TYR A 158 19.34 11.69 -12.51
C TYR A 158 19.31 13.17 -12.90
N PRO A 159 19.89 14.12 -12.08
CA PRO A 159 19.75 15.55 -12.32
C PRO A 159 20.41 16.01 -13.62
N GLU A 160 21.46 15.32 -14.07
CA GLU A 160 22.23 15.74 -15.25
C GLU A 160 21.74 15.10 -16.56
N THR A 161 20.66 14.29 -16.49
CA THR A 161 20.18 13.58 -17.70
C THR A 161 19.16 14.42 -18.47
N SER A 162 19.06 14.15 -19.80
CA SER A 162 18.11 14.83 -20.68
C SER A 162 16.65 14.49 -20.35
N TRP A 163 15.80 15.49 -20.41
CA TRP A 163 14.36 15.30 -20.21
C TRP A 163 13.72 14.42 -21.29
N THR A 164 14.07 14.65 -22.55
CA THR A 164 13.42 13.97 -23.69
C THR A 164 13.90 12.55 -23.91
N SER A 165 15.20 12.30 -23.79
CA SER A 165 15.80 11.00 -24.10
C SER A 165 15.86 10.05 -22.90
N MET A 166 15.82 10.57 -21.66
CA MET A 166 15.95 9.73 -20.46
C MET A 166 14.79 9.93 -19.47
N ARG A 167 14.56 11.14 -18.94
CA ARG A 167 13.63 11.33 -17.81
C ARG A 167 12.17 11.04 -18.18
N LEU A 168 11.66 11.58 -19.30
CA LEU A 168 10.26 11.31 -19.71
C LEU A 168 10.03 9.83 -20.05
N PRO A 169 10.89 9.14 -20.84
CA PRO A 169 10.76 7.69 -21.01
C PRO A 169 10.87 6.92 -19.69
N TYR A 170 11.76 7.31 -18.77
CA TYR A 170 11.89 6.68 -17.46
C TYR A 170 10.59 6.80 -16.64
N ILE A 171 9.99 8.00 -16.58
CA ILE A 171 8.71 8.23 -15.90
C ILE A 171 7.60 7.38 -16.53
N ALA A 172 7.52 7.33 -17.85
CA ALA A 172 6.49 6.55 -18.55
C ALA A 172 6.64 5.04 -18.29
N ILE A 173 7.86 4.52 -18.39
CA ILE A 173 8.13 3.08 -18.16
C ILE A 173 7.88 2.72 -16.70
N THR A 174 8.32 3.55 -15.74
CA THR A 174 8.08 3.35 -14.31
C THR A 174 6.58 3.36 -14.00
N ALA A 175 5.81 4.29 -14.58
CA ALA A 175 4.37 4.36 -14.39
C ALA A 175 3.66 3.09 -14.88
N VAL A 176 4.05 2.58 -16.07
CA VAL A 176 3.51 1.31 -16.62
C VAL A 176 3.96 0.12 -15.77
N SER A 177 5.21 0.06 -15.36
CA SER A 177 5.73 -0.97 -14.47
C SER A 177 4.93 -1.00 -13.15
N ALA A 178 4.71 0.16 -12.54
CA ALA A 178 3.95 0.29 -11.30
C ALA A 178 2.46 -0.07 -11.49
N LEU A 179 1.84 0.30 -12.61
CA LEU A 179 0.48 -0.14 -12.95
C LEU A 179 0.38 -1.66 -12.96
N VAL A 180 1.34 -2.34 -13.62
CA VAL A 180 1.30 -3.80 -13.78
C VAL A 180 1.76 -4.50 -12.50
N ILE A 181 2.93 -4.16 -11.98
CA ILE A 181 3.53 -4.90 -10.85
C ILE A 181 2.88 -4.49 -9.53
N ALA A 182 2.80 -3.20 -9.23
CA ALA A 182 2.21 -2.75 -7.98
C ALA A 182 0.68 -2.78 -8.03
N GLY A 183 0.05 -2.30 -9.10
CA GLY A 183 -1.40 -2.26 -9.22
C GLY A 183 -2.02 -3.64 -9.40
N LEU A 184 -1.80 -4.27 -10.56
CA LEU A 184 -2.37 -5.59 -10.87
C LEU A 184 -1.78 -6.68 -9.98
N GLY A 185 -0.46 -6.69 -9.76
CA GLY A 185 0.22 -7.67 -8.92
C GLY A 185 -0.32 -7.69 -7.49
N SER A 186 -0.59 -6.52 -6.88
CA SER A 186 -1.22 -6.47 -5.54
C SER A 186 -2.62 -7.06 -5.52
N VAL A 187 -3.43 -6.81 -6.56
CA VAL A 187 -4.78 -7.42 -6.66
C VAL A 187 -4.68 -8.94 -6.76
N LEU A 188 -3.76 -9.46 -7.58
CA LEU A 188 -3.53 -10.91 -7.70
C LEU A 188 -3.04 -11.51 -6.38
N LEU A 189 -2.13 -10.84 -5.66
CA LEU A 189 -1.66 -11.26 -4.35
C LEU A 189 -2.79 -11.29 -3.32
N VAL A 190 -3.65 -10.26 -3.28
CA VAL A 190 -4.83 -10.27 -2.39
C VAL A 190 -5.75 -11.44 -2.70
N ARG A 191 -6.00 -11.74 -3.98
CA ARG A 191 -6.81 -12.89 -4.39
C ARG A 191 -6.20 -14.22 -3.93
N ALA A 192 -4.90 -14.40 -4.16
CA ALA A 192 -4.18 -15.60 -3.73
C ALA A 192 -4.22 -15.77 -2.20
N LEU A 193 -3.95 -14.68 -1.44
CA LEU A 193 -4.02 -14.71 0.03
C LEU A 193 -5.45 -14.97 0.54
N ALA A 194 -6.48 -14.44 -0.13
CA ALA A 194 -7.87 -14.72 0.25
C ALA A 194 -8.27 -16.18 0.04
N GLN A 195 -7.68 -16.87 -0.94
CA GLN A 195 -7.92 -18.31 -1.17
C GLN A 195 -7.34 -19.18 -0.05
N THR A 196 -6.27 -18.76 0.62
CA THR A 196 -5.66 -19.48 1.74
C THR A 196 -6.43 -19.34 3.06
N GLY A 197 -7.43 -18.44 3.14
CA GLY A 197 -8.18 -18.13 4.36
C GLY A 197 -7.48 -17.20 5.33
N VAL A 198 -6.23 -16.80 5.08
CA VAL A 198 -5.44 -15.88 5.94
C VAL A 198 -6.13 -14.52 6.09
N LEU A 199 -6.91 -14.10 5.08
CA LEU A 199 -7.60 -12.80 5.06
C LEU A 199 -9.04 -12.85 5.59
N ASP A 200 -9.55 -13.95 6.13
CA ASP A 200 -10.97 -14.10 6.55
C ASP A 200 -11.39 -13.07 7.63
N ARG A 201 -10.45 -12.64 8.46
CA ARG A 201 -10.66 -11.62 9.50
C ARG A 201 -10.71 -10.19 8.94
N PHE A 202 -10.33 -9.97 7.67
CA PHE A 202 -10.26 -8.67 7.00
C PHE A 202 -11.41 -8.47 6.01
N ALA A 203 -11.69 -7.20 5.71
CA ALA A 203 -12.68 -6.86 4.70
C ALA A 203 -12.34 -7.44 3.32
N ALA A 204 -11.04 -7.56 3.01
CA ALA A 204 -10.56 -8.15 1.76
C ALA A 204 -10.94 -9.63 1.59
N GLY A 205 -10.90 -10.44 2.67
CA GLY A 205 -11.28 -11.84 2.61
C GLY A 205 -12.80 -12.06 2.56
N ARG A 206 -13.56 -11.21 3.24
CA ARG A 206 -15.03 -11.27 3.26
C ARG A 206 -15.69 -10.84 1.95
N SER A 207 -15.02 -10.03 1.15
CA SER A 207 -15.54 -9.54 -0.14
C SER A 207 -15.02 -10.35 -1.33
N ARG A 208 -15.11 -11.69 -1.27
CA ARG A 208 -14.71 -12.60 -2.37
C ARG A 208 -15.32 -12.25 -3.75
N ALA A 209 -16.40 -11.49 -3.77
CA ALA A 209 -17.11 -11.12 -4.99
C ALA A 209 -16.63 -9.79 -5.63
N LEU A 210 -15.71 -9.05 -5.02
CA LEU A 210 -15.37 -7.68 -5.42
C LEU A 210 -13.90 -7.48 -5.85
N VAL A 211 -13.11 -8.56 -5.88
CA VAL A 211 -11.72 -8.51 -6.37
C VAL A 211 -11.55 -9.39 -7.59
#